data_9fd3aaff9d2411553b84baffc777155e
#
_entry.id   9fd3aaff9d2411553b84baffc777155e
#
_cell.length_a   1.000
_cell.length_b   1.000
_cell.length_c   1.000
_cell.angle_alpha   90.00
_cell.angle_beta   90.00
_cell.angle_gamma   90.00
#
_symmetry.space_group_name_H-M   'P 1'
#
loop_
_entity.id
_entity.type
_entity.pdbx_description
1 polymer ?
#
loop_
_entity_poly.entity_id
_entity_poly.type
_entity_poly.pdbx_seq_one_letter_code
_entity_poly.pdbx_strand_id
1 'polypeptide(L)'
;PAYRLALQTREQHVRREKATSNICTAQVLPAVIASMYAVYHGPQGLKRIAQRVACYTAVLAAGLQQLGCTLTSPSAFDTLTVKAADAAQARAILAKAAARGANLKLSWDQYVSLSLDETTTRDDITLLWSVFAGDGQTLPAFDAFEKGIEPLIPAGLRRTSAYLTHPVFNRYHSETGMLRYIRALSDK
;
A
#
# COMPACT_ATOMS: atom_id res chain seq x y z
N PRO A 1 27.42 27.63 9.43
CA PRO A 1 28.54 26.86 8.90
C PRO A 1 28.34 25.38 9.18
N ALA A 2 28.68 24.53 8.22
CA ALA A 2 28.63 23.09 8.36
C ALA A 2 29.98 22.47 7.97
N TYR A 3 30.34 21.38 8.58
CA TYR A 3 31.56 20.68 8.23
C TYR A 3 31.42 20.02 6.85
N ARG A 4 32.50 20.06 6.09
CA ARG A 4 32.64 19.40 4.81
C ARG A 4 33.91 18.57 4.84
N LEU A 5 33.80 17.26 4.56
CA LEU A 5 34.92 16.34 4.64
C LEU A 5 35.96 16.61 3.55
N ALA A 6 35.52 16.81 2.31
CA ALA A 6 36.39 17.12 1.17
C ALA A 6 35.59 17.71 0.01
N LEU A 7 36.27 18.42 -0.88
CA LEU A 7 35.80 18.76 -2.22
C LEU A 7 36.18 17.63 -3.17
N GLN A 8 35.18 16.90 -3.66
CA GLN A 8 35.42 15.92 -4.68
C GLN A 8 35.44 16.57 -6.06
N THR A 9 36.42 16.20 -6.86
CA THR A 9 36.55 16.68 -8.23
C THR A 9 35.59 16.04 -9.21
N ARG A 10 34.96 14.96 -8.79
CA ARG A 10 33.97 14.24 -9.61
C ARG A 10 32.60 14.88 -9.48
N GLU A 11 31.61 14.09 -9.27
CA GLU A 11 30.20 14.35 -9.55
C GLU A 11 29.52 15.27 -8.52
N GLN A 12 29.77 15.05 -7.25
CA GLN A 12 28.87 15.57 -6.20
C GLN A 12 29.09 17.02 -5.83
N HIS A 13 30.33 17.54 -5.99
CA HIS A 13 30.66 18.86 -5.51
C HIS A 13 31.07 19.81 -6.63
N VAL A 14 31.98 19.40 -7.53
CA VAL A 14 32.56 20.26 -8.56
C VAL A 14 31.80 20.17 -9.89
N ARG A 15 31.28 18.99 -10.21
CA ARG A 15 30.53 18.75 -11.46
C ARG A 15 29.09 18.40 -11.21
N ARG A 16 28.45 19.08 -10.30
CA ARG A 16 27.09 18.80 -9.90
C ARG A 16 26.11 18.76 -11.08
N GLU A 17 26.21 19.72 -11.98
CA GLU A 17 25.36 19.85 -13.16
C GLU A 17 25.56 18.73 -14.20
N LYS A 18 26.68 18.02 -14.12
CA LYS A 18 27.04 16.89 -14.99
C LYS A 18 27.02 15.57 -14.27
N ALA A 19 26.62 15.56 -13.01
CA ALA A 19 26.58 14.35 -12.21
C ALA A 19 25.49 13.40 -12.68
N THR A 20 25.83 12.14 -12.86
CA THR A 20 24.85 11.06 -13.13
C THR A 20 24.08 10.73 -11.87
N SER A 21 24.74 10.76 -10.71
CA SER A 21 24.14 10.52 -9.40
C SER A 21 24.88 11.29 -8.33
N ASN A 22 24.16 11.98 -7.47
CA ASN A 22 24.72 12.67 -6.30
C ASN A 22 24.55 11.88 -5.00
N ILE A 23 23.89 10.74 -5.04
CA ILE A 23 23.64 9.86 -3.90
C ILE A 23 24.06 8.45 -4.29
N CYS A 24 24.88 7.84 -3.46
CA CYS A 24 25.44 6.51 -3.64
C CYS A 24 24.96 5.60 -2.50
N THR A 25 24.71 4.32 -2.79
CA THR A 25 24.33 3.28 -1.82
C THR A 25 22.97 3.47 -1.11
N ALA A 26 22.24 4.52 -1.36
CA ALA A 26 20.90 4.74 -0.83
C ALA A 26 19.83 4.22 -1.80
N GLN A 27 18.64 3.91 -1.27
CA GLN A 27 17.47 3.54 -2.07
C GLN A 27 16.84 4.80 -2.72
N VAL A 28 17.60 5.46 -3.58
CA VAL A 28 17.23 6.77 -4.12
C VAL A 28 16.03 6.72 -5.05
N LEU A 29 15.93 5.70 -5.90
CA LEU A 29 14.79 5.58 -6.80
C LEU A 29 13.47 5.40 -6.07
N PRO A 30 13.31 4.49 -5.10
CA PRO A 30 12.11 4.42 -4.27
C PRO A 30 11.81 5.73 -3.52
N ALA A 31 12.84 6.42 -3.03
CA ALA A 31 12.66 7.71 -2.35
C ALA A 31 12.13 8.80 -3.30
N VAL A 32 12.65 8.86 -4.53
CA VAL A 32 12.16 9.79 -5.57
C VAL A 32 10.72 9.45 -5.95
N ILE A 33 10.41 8.17 -6.19
CA ILE A 33 9.06 7.73 -6.52
C ILE A 33 8.09 8.10 -5.39
N ALA A 34 8.42 7.82 -4.13
CA ALA A 34 7.58 8.16 -2.99
C ALA A 34 7.34 9.66 -2.88
N SER A 35 8.37 10.50 -3.10
CA SER A 35 8.22 11.96 -3.06
C SER A 35 7.35 12.47 -4.21
N MET A 36 7.55 11.97 -5.42
CA MET A 36 6.75 12.36 -6.59
C MET A 36 5.30 11.87 -6.49
N TYR A 37 5.08 10.68 -5.93
CA TYR A 37 3.75 10.17 -5.62
C TYR A 37 3.01 11.11 -4.65
N ALA A 38 3.68 11.56 -3.58
CA ALA A 38 3.12 12.52 -2.64
C ALA A 38 2.84 13.89 -3.29
N VAL A 39 3.71 14.36 -4.18
CA VAL A 39 3.51 15.61 -4.93
C VAL A 39 2.32 15.50 -5.89
N TYR A 40 2.21 14.38 -6.63
CA TYR A 40 1.15 14.18 -7.62
C TYR A 40 -0.22 14.04 -6.98
N HIS A 41 -0.36 13.20 -5.97
CA HIS A 41 -1.64 12.93 -5.30
C HIS A 41 -2.02 14.02 -4.29
N GLY A 42 -1.05 14.67 -3.68
CA GLY A 42 -1.27 15.64 -2.61
C GLY A 42 -1.96 15.06 -1.39
N PRO A 43 -2.22 15.87 -0.36
CA PRO A 43 -2.80 15.37 0.88
C PRO A 43 -4.20 14.78 0.69
N GLN A 44 -5.03 15.34 -0.19
CA GLN A 44 -6.39 14.86 -0.42
C GLN A 44 -6.41 13.57 -1.25
N GLY A 45 -5.52 13.45 -2.26
CA GLY A 45 -5.38 12.23 -3.05
C GLY A 45 -4.92 11.06 -2.20
N LEU A 46 -3.88 11.25 -1.40
CA LEU A 46 -3.37 10.23 -0.49
C LEU A 46 -4.43 9.80 0.54
N LYS A 47 -5.21 10.75 1.07
CA LYS A 47 -6.31 10.44 1.99
C LYS A 47 -7.38 9.57 1.33
N ARG A 48 -7.79 9.87 0.08
CA ARG A 48 -8.77 9.05 -0.67
C ARG A 48 -8.24 7.64 -0.93
N ILE A 49 -6.96 7.52 -1.32
CA ILE A 49 -6.33 6.22 -1.53
C ILE A 49 -6.35 5.41 -0.24
N ALA A 50 -5.87 5.99 0.86
CA ALA A 50 -5.83 5.33 2.16
C ALA A 50 -7.23 4.92 2.66
N GLN A 51 -8.23 5.77 2.49
CA GLN A 51 -9.62 5.46 2.84
C GLN A 51 -10.17 4.28 2.02
N ARG A 52 -9.91 4.27 0.71
CA ARG A 52 -10.33 3.16 -0.17
C ARG A 52 -9.69 1.85 0.25
N VAL A 53 -8.37 1.83 0.47
CA VAL A 53 -7.64 0.63 0.94
C VAL A 53 -8.21 0.15 2.27
N ALA A 54 -8.36 1.03 3.25
CA ALA A 54 -8.88 0.68 4.56
C ALA A 54 -10.33 0.16 4.51
N CYS A 55 -11.19 0.74 3.66
CA CYS A 55 -12.56 0.24 3.44
C CYS A 55 -12.55 -1.15 2.79
N TYR A 56 -11.75 -1.36 1.76
CA TYR A 56 -11.65 -2.68 1.11
C TYR A 56 -11.10 -3.74 2.06
N THR A 57 -10.14 -3.40 2.92
CA THR A 57 -9.65 -4.28 3.97
C THR A 57 -10.76 -4.65 4.96
N ALA A 58 -11.61 -3.70 5.34
CA ALA A 58 -12.74 -3.96 6.23
C ALA A 58 -13.79 -4.87 5.56
N VAL A 59 -14.11 -4.62 4.27
CA VAL A 59 -15.01 -5.48 3.48
C VAL A 59 -14.46 -6.91 3.37
N LEU A 60 -13.17 -7.03 3.04
CA LEU A 60 -12.50 -8.33 2.96
C LEU A 60 -12.56 -9.07 4.29
N ALA A 61 -12.27 -8.38 5.40
CA ALA A 61 -12.32 -8.95 6.75
C ALA A 61 -13.72 -9.45 7.12
N ALA A 62 -14.75 -8.65 6.84
CA ALA A 62 -16.14 -9.04 7.12
C ALA A 62 -16.55 -10.29 6.35
N GLY A 63 -16.21 -10.38 5.06
CA GLY A 63 -16.51 -11.58 4.26
C GLY A 63 -15.69 -12.80 4.70
N LEU A 64 -14.42 -12.64 5.08
CA LEU A 64 -13.61 -13.72 5.66
C LEU A 64 -14.23 -14.25 6.97
N GLN A 65 -14.71 -13.35 7.82
CA GLN A 65 -15.40 -13.73 9.06
C GLN A 65 -16.72 -14.46 8.76
N GLN A 66 -17.49 -14.00 7.77
CA GLN A 66 -18.71 -14.71 7.32
C GLN A 66 -18.40 -16.11 6.79
N LEU A 67 -17.25 -16.32 6.17
CA LEU A 67 -16.75 -17.62 5.74
C LEU A 67 -16.23 -18.50 6.90
N GLY A 68 -16.24 -18.00 8.14
CA GLY A 68 -15.77 -18.71 9.31
C GLY A 68 -14.26 -18.59 9.56
N CYS A 69 -13.57 -17.72 8.85
CA CYS A 69 -12.12 -17.48 9.04
C CYS A 69 -11.85 -16.72 10.35
N THR A 70 -10.79 -17.11 11.05
CA THR A 70 -10.32 -16.42 12.25
C THR A 70 -9.24 -15.41 11.89
N LEU A 71 -9.51 -14.13 12.10
CA LEU A 71 -8.51 -13.06 11.97
C LEU A 71 -7.70 -12.91 13.25
N THR A 72 -6.41 -12.63 13.11
CA THR A 72 -5.48 -12.52 14.26
C THR A 72 -5.56 -11.18 14.98
N SER A 73 -6.10 -10.15 14.34
CA SER A 73 -6.25 -8.81 14.91
C SER A 73 -7.61 -8.21 14.58
N PRO A 74 -8.25 -7.50 15.52
CA PRO A 74 -9.46 -6.75 15.27
C PRO A 74 -9.21 -5.44 14.53
N SER A 75 -7.96 -5.00 14.43
CA SER A 75 -7.57 -3.74 13.78
C SER A 75 -6.58 -3.98 12.65
N ALA A 76 -6.80 -3.31 11.52
CA ALA A 76 -5.96 -3.38 10.34
C ALA A 76 -6.09 -2.10 9.52
N PHE A 77 -5.07 -1.78 8.72
CA PHE A 77 -5.14 -0.76 7.68
C PHE A 77 -5.32 -1.41 6.31
N ASP A 78 -4.35 -2.19 5.87
CA ASP A 78 -4.26 -2.82 4.56
C ASP A 78 -3.98 -4.32 4.63
N THR A 79 -3.47 -4.80 5.76
CA THR A 79 -2.98 -6.18 5.92
C THR A 79 -3.82 -6.95 6.91
N LEU A 80 -4.31 -8.11 6.48
CA LEU A 80 -5.01 -9.08 7.30
C LEU A 80 -4.15 -10.34 7.46
N THR A 81 -4.26 -10.98 8.61
CA THR A 81 -3.68 -12.30 8.85
C THR A 81 -4.77 -13.24 9.32
N VAL A 82 -4.95 -14.32 8.58
CA VAL A 82 -5.92 -15.40 8.86
C VAL A 82 -5.19 -16.55 9.52
N LYS A 83 -5.73 -17.04 10.62
CA LYS A 83 -5.25 -18.26 11.27
C LYS A 83 -5.95 -19.46 10.60
N ALA A 84 -5.19 -20.32 9.94
CA ALA A 84 -5.64 -21.62 9.47
C ALA A 84 -5.72 -22.63 10.63
N ALA A 85 -6.41 -23.73 10.43
CA ALA A 85 -6.50 -24.79 11.45
C ALA A 85 -5.12 -25.41 11.73
N ASP A 86 -4.32 -25.60 10.68
CA ASP A 86 -2.99 -26.17 10.75
C ASP A 86 -2.10 -25.70 9.57
N ALA A 87 -0.86 -26.15 9.56
CA ALA A 87 0.11 -25.82 8.51
C ALA A 87 -0.26 -26.44 7.14
N ALA A 88 -0.97 -27.55 7.11
CA ALA A 88 -1.38 -28.19 5.85
C ALA A 88 -2.48 -27.34 5.17
N GLN A 89 -3.46 -26.89 5.93
CA GLN A 89 -4.50 -25.99 5.44
C GLN A 89 -3.91 -24.65 4.98
N ALA A 90 -2.96 -24.07 5.72
CA ALA A 90 -2.30 -22.83 5.33
C ALA A 90 -1.61 -22.99 3.95
N ARG A 91 -0.88 -24.08 3.73
CA ARG A 91 -0.24 -24.38 2.44
C ARG A 91 -1.26 -24.60 1.32
N ALA A 92 -2.38 -25.28 1.60
CA ALA A 92 -3.45 -25.47 0.63
C ALA A 92 -4.08 -24.13 0.19
N ILE A 93 -4.30 -23.21 1.14
CA ILE A 93 -4.77 -21.83 0.85
C ILE A 93 -3.77 -21.12 -0.06
N LEU A 94 -2.47 -21.18 0.25
CA LEU A 94 -1.44 -20.56 -0.58
C LEU A 94 -1.39 -21.13 -2.00
N ALA A 95 -1.48 -22.46 -2.13
CA ALA A 95 -1.51 -23.13 -3.44
C ALA A 95 -2.76 -22.71 -4.24
N LYS A 96 -3.93 -22.65 -3.59
CA LYS A 96 -5.19 -22.22 -4.20
C LYS A 96 -5.15 -20.76 -4.64
N ALA A 97 -4.48 -19.90 -3.87
CA ALA A 97 -4.25 -18.51 -4.22
C ALA A 97 -3.32 -18.38 -5.43
N ALA A 98 -2.16 -19.05 -5.40
CA ALA A 98 -1.18 -19.04 -6.49
C ALA A 98 -1.77 -19.54 -7.82
N ALA A 99 -2.58 -20.60 -7.78
CA ALA A 99 -3.27 -21.12 -8.96
C ALA A 99 -4.27 -20.12 -9.57
N ARG A 100 -4.68 -19.09 -8.83
CA ARG A 100 -5.58 -18.01 -9.26
C ARG A 100 -4.87 -16.67 -9.48
N GLY A 101 -3.53 -16.68 -9.48
CA GLY A 101 -2.72 -15.48 -9.70
C GLY A 101 -2.58 -14.56 -8.50
N ALA A 102 -3.02 -14.98 -7.30
CA ALA A 102 -2.86 -14.22 -6.07
C ALA A 102 -1.64 -14.72 -5.27
N ASN A 103 -0.79 -13.78 -4.84
CA ASN A 103 0.41 -14.09 -4.07
C ASN A 103 0.19 -13.73 -2.59
N LEU A 104 0.00 -14.74 -1.75
CA LEU A 104 -0.19 -14.58 -0.31
C LEU A 104 1.08 -15.00 0.44
N LYS A 105 1.24 -14.50 1.66
CA LYS A 105 2.40 -14.77 2.49
C LYS A 105 2.09 -15.79 3.58
N LEU A 106 2.89 -16.84 3.70
CA LEU A 106 2.93 -17.68 4.90
C LEU A 106 3.69 -16.93 6.00
N SER A 107 2.97 -16.55 7.04
CA SER A 107 3.54 -15.95 8.25
C SER A 107 3.46 -16.99 9.36
N TRP A 108 4.55 -17.62 9.71
CA TRP A 108 4.62 -18.80 10.57
C TRP A 108 3.77 -19.98 10.02
N ASP A 109 3.77 -21.11 10.72
CA ASP A 109 3.32 -22.38 10.16
C ASP A 109 1.85 -22.41 9.71
N GLN A 110 0.96 -21.69 10.39
CA GLN A 110 -0.48 -21.75 10.15
C GLN A 110 -1.14 -20.39 9.92
N TYR A 111 -0.36 -19.34 9.66
CA TYR A 111 -0.87 -17.99 9.48
C TYR A 111 -0.66 -17.53 8.04
N VAL A 112 -1.73 -17.16 7.38
CA VAL A 112 -1.70 -16.63 6.02
C VAL A 112 -1.99 -15.14 6.05
N SER A 113 -1.03 -14.34 5.60
CA SER A 113 -1.17 -12.88 5.51
C SER A 113 -1.37 -12.44 4.06
N LEU A 114 -2.18 -11.42 3.92
CA LEU A 114 -2.51 -10.78 2.65
C LEU A 114 -2.60 -9.28 2.84
N SER A 115 -2.17 -8.52 1.83
CA SER A 115 -2.16 -7.06 1.87
C SER A 115 -2.83 -6.51 0.62
N LEU A 116 -3.58 -5.45 0.81
CA LEU A 116 -4.24 -4.70 -0.26
C LEU A 116 -3.49 -3.40 -0.52
N ASP A 117 -3.64 -2.89 -1.73
CA ASP A 117 -3.07 -1.61 -2.16
C ASP A 117 -4.08 -0.79 -2.97
N GLU A 118 -3.62 0.31 -3.56
CA GLU A 118 -4.45 1.20 -4.38
C GLU A 118 -4.92 0.58 -5.70
N THR A 119 -4.31 -0.52 -6.14
CA THR A 119 -4.70 -1.22 -7.38
C THR A 119 -5.77 -2.26 -7.14
N THR A 120 -5.99 -2.66 -5.90
CA THR A 120 -6.97 -3.68 -5.52
C THR A 120 -8.38 -3.32 -6.00
N THR A 121 -9.05 -4.28 -6.63
CA THR A 121 -10.40 -4.17 -7.18
C THR A 121 -11.42 -4.97 -6.37
N ARG A 122 -12.71 -4.83 -6.70
CA ARG A 122 -13.79 -5.65 -6.12
C ARG A 122 -13.65 -7.13 -6.50
N ASP A 123 -13.18 -7.38 -7.73
CA ASP A 123 -12.97 -8.73 -8.22
C ASP A 123 -11.85 -9.44 -7.45
N ASP A 124 -10.79 -8.69 -7.08
CA ASP A 124 -9.72 -9.22 -6.23
C ASP A 124 -10.24 -9.61 -4.83
N ILE A 125 -11.13 -8.81 -4.24
CA ILE A 125 -11.76 -9.15 -2.96
C ILE A 125 -12.59 -10.43 -3.08
N THR A 126 -13.39 -10.56 -4.15
CA THR A 126 -14.19 -11.76 -4.42
C THR A 126 -13.30 -12.98 -4.67
N LEU A 127 -12.22 -12.81 -5.43
CA LEU A 127 -11.21 -13.83 -5.65
C LEU A 127 -10.60 -14.29 -4.31
N LEU A 128 -10.21 -13.35 -3.45
CA LEU A 128 -9.63 -13.67 -2.15
C LEU A 128 -10.63 -14.44 -1.28
N TRP A 129 -11.89 -14.05 -1.19
CA TRP A 129 -12.91 -14.85 -0.50
C TRP A 129 -12.99 -16.27 -1.05
N SER A 130 -12.97 -16.43 -2.38
CA SER A 130 -13.01 -17.75 -3.00
C SER A 130 -11.80 -18.65 -2.70
N VAL A 131 -10.66 -18.03 -2.37
CA VAL A 131 -9.45 -18.76 -1.93
C VAL A 131 -9.64 -19.37 -0.55
N PHE A 132 -10.28 -18.64 0.36
CA PHE A 132 -10.51 -19.09 1.74
C PHE A 132 -11.80 -19.89 1.92
N ALA A 133 -12.76 -19.80 0.99
CA ALA A 133 -14.00 -20.54 1.06
C ALA A 133 -13.77 -22.06 0.95
N GLY A 134 -14.54 -22.81 1.75
CA GLY A 134 -14.67 -24.26 1.62
C GLY A 134 -15.42 -24.67 0.35
N ASP A 135 -15.32 -25.95 -0.01
CA ASP A 135 -16.00 -26.49 -1.18
C ASP A 135 -17.52 -26.35 -1.05
N GLY A 136 -18.14 -25.77 -2.09
CA GLY A 136 -19.60 -25.55 -2.12
C GLY A 136 -20.09 -24.39 -1.23
N GLN A 137 -19.21 -23.68 -0.53
CA GLN A 137 -19.59 -22.54 0.30
C GLN A 137 -19.97 -21.33 -0.56
N THR A 138 -21.11 -20.72 -0.28
CA THR A 138 -21.56 -19.51 -0.96
C THR A 138 -20.65 -18.34 -0.59
N LEU A 139 -20.14 -17.64 -1.61
CA LEU A 139 -19.28 -16.47 -1.40
C LEU A 139 -20.10 -15.28 -0.89
N PRO A 140 -19.50 -14.44 -0.04
CA PRO A 140 -20.08 -13.17 0.34
C PRO A 140 -20.30 -12.25 -0.88
N ALA A 141 -21.31 -11.40 -0.84
CA ALA A 141 -21.53 -10.37 -1.85
C ALA A 141 -20.86 -9.07 -1.41
N PHE A 142 -20.02 -8.49 -2.26
CA PHE A 142 -19.28 -7.26 -1.95
C PHE A 142 -20.23 -6.13 -1.52
N ASP A 143 -21.32 -5.92 -2.26
CA ASP A 143 -22.30 -4.84 -2.02
C ASP A 143 -23.02 -4.97 -0.67
N ALA A 144 -23.06 -6.16 -0.08
CA ALA A 144 -23.67 -6.37 1.23
C ALA A 144 -22.86 -5.71 2.36
N PHE A 145 -21.56 -5.52 2.15
CA PHE A 145 -20.66 -4.93 3.15
C PHE A 145 -20.27 -3.48 2.82
N GLU A 146 -20.23 -3.08 1.55
CA GLU A 146 -19.71 -1.77 1.14
C GLU A 146 -20.46 -0.59 1.80
N LYS A 147 -21.78 -0.72 1.95
CA LYS A 147 -22.59 0.34 2.54
C LYS A 147 -22.47 0.32 4.06
N GLY A 148 -21.89 1.38 4.61
CA GLY A 148 -21.83 1.60 6.06
C GLY A 148 -20.70 0.85 6.78
N ILE A 149 -19.77 0.20 6.05
CA ILE A 149 -18.62 -0.42 6.70
C ILE A 149 -17.66 0.65 7.21
N GLU A 150 -17.24 0.50 8.46
CA GLU A 150 -16.23 1.36 9.07
C GLU A 150 -14.84 0.71 8.90
N PRO A 151 -13.80 1.51 8.56
CA PRO A 151 -12.42 1.03 8.57
C PRO A 151 -12.01 0.46 9.92
N LEU A 152 -11.23 -0.63 9.90
CA LEU A 152 -10.73 -1.31 11.10
C LEU A 152 -9.66 -0.51 11.87
N ILE A 153 -9.45 0.75 11.52
CA ILE A 153 -8.48 1.63 12.19
C ILE A 153 -9.13 2.21 13.43
N PRO A 154 -8.57 1.97 14.64
CA PRO A 154 -9.07 2.55 15.87
C PRO A 154 -9.13 4.09 15.80
N ALA A 155 -10.17 4.68 16.39
CA ALA A 155 -10.40 6.12 16.33
C ALA A 155 -9.20 6.93 16.84
N GLY A 156 -8.53 6.48 17.90
CA GLY A 156 -7.35 7.13 18.47
C GLY A 156 -6.11 7.11 17.57
N LEU A 157 -6.09 6.28 16.51
CA LEU A 157 -5.00 6.21 15.53
C LEU A 157 -5.32 6.97 14.24
N ARG A 158 -6.54 7.51 14.11
CA ARG A 158 -6.93 8.31 12.94
C ARG A 158 -6.29 9.68 13.02
N ARG A 159 -5.66 10.10 11.92
CA ARG A 159 -5.01 11.41 11.84
C ARG A 159 -6.02 12.54 11.90
N THR A 160 -5.81 13.48 12.79
CA THR A 160 -6.61 14.72 12.92
C THR A 160 -5.84 15.97 12.49
N SER A 161 -4.49 15.90 12.45
CA SER A 161 -3.63 17.01 12.07
C SER A 161 -3.52 17.19 10.56
N ALA A 162 -3.29 18.42 10.10
CA ALA A 162 -2.91 18.71 8.72
C ALA A 162 -1.53 18.11 8.41
N TYR A 163 -1.30 17.76 7.15
CA TYR A 163 -0.03 17.24 6.66
C TYR A 163 0.18 17.65 5.19
N LEU A 164 1.42 17.58 4.70
CA LEU A 164 1.80 18.00 3.34
C LEU A 164 1.27 19.39 2.99
N THR A 165 1.42 20.34 3.91
CA THR A 165 0.90 21.72 3.78
C THR A 165 1.76 22.59 2.87
N HIS A 166 2.99 22.17 2.53
CA HIS A 166 3.84 22.91 1.62
C HIS A 166 3.22 23.01 0.22
N PRO A 167 3.30 24.17 -0.47
CA PRO A 167 2.67 24.40 -1.76
C PRO A 167 3.01 23.36 -2.85
N VAL A 168 4.18 22.73 -2.80
CA VAL A 168 4.59 21.71 -3.77
C VAL A 168 3.60 20.53 -3.84
N PHE A 169 3.00 20.15 -2.72
CA PHE A 169 2.03 19.06 -2.65
C PHE A 169 0.61 19.45 -3.09
N ASN A 170 0.42 20.69 -3.53
CA ASN A 170 -0.89 21.24 -3.86
C ASN A 170 -0.93 21.90 -5.25
N ARG A 171 0.03 21.61 -6.14
CA ARG A 171 0.16 22.29 -7.44
C ARG A 171 0.23 21.38 -8.64
N TYR A 172 0.84 20.20 -8.54
CA TYR A 172 1.26 19.40 -9.70
C TYR A 172 0.43 18.11 -9.83
N HIS A 173 -0.89 18.24 -9.92
CA HIS A 173 -1.83 17.12 -9.93
C HIS A 173 -2.27 16.68 -11.35
N SER A 174 -1.56 17.14 -12.38
CA SER A 174 -1.76 16.70 -13.76
C SER A 174 -0.47 16.18 -14.35
N GLU A 175 -0.56 15.30 -15.35
CA GLU A 175 0.59 14.74 -16.04
C GLU A 175 1.53 15.84 -16.54
N THR A 176 1.00 16.81 -17.31
CA THR A 176 1.79 17.94 -17.85
C THR A 176 2.41 18.77 -16.73
N GLY A 177 1.66 19.06 -15.67
CA GLY A 177 2.17 19.82 -14.53
C GLY A 177 3.33 19.12 -13.84
N MET A 178 3.19 17.80 -13.65
CA MET A 178 4.22 16.96 -13.01
C MET A 178 5.48 16.85 -13.88
N LEU A 179 5.35 16.64 -15.19
CA LEU A 179 6.48 16.58 -16.10
C LEU A 179 7.27 17.89 -16.12
N ARG A 180 6.58 19.04 -16.16
CA ARG A 180 7.22 20.37 -16.08
C ARG A 180 7.93 20.56 -14.74
N TYR A 181 7.36 20.10 -13.65
CA TYR A 181 7.99 20.18 -12.33
C TYR A 181 9.26 19.32 -12.25
N ILE A 182 9.20 18.07 -12.72
CA ILE A 182 10.37 17.18 -12.79
C ILE A 182 11.47 17.82 -13.64
N ARG A 183 11.14 18.37 -14.80
CA ARG A 183 12.10 19.07 -15.66
C ARG A 183 12.73 20.25 -14.95
N ALA A 184 11.94 21.10 -14.31
CA ALA A 184 12.43 22.26 -13.56
C ALA A 184 13.36 21.87 -12.40
N LEU A 185 13.16 20.70 -11.79
CA LEU A 185 14.07 20.17 -10.77
C LEU A 185 15.39 19.66 -11.37
N SER A 186 15.32 18.99 -12.52
CA SER A 186 16.51 18.45 -13.18
C SER A 186 17.43 19.53 -13.74
N ASP A 187 16.90 20.73 -14.00
CA ASP A 187 17.66 21.87 -14.51
C ASP A 187 18.34 22.70 -13.40
N LYS A 188 18.19 22.36 -12.13
CA LYS A 188 18.83 22.99 -10.97
C LYS A 188 20.10 22.27 -10.54
#